data_fd7260af87f78b4c69e5228573a22154
#
_entry.id   fd7260af87f78b4c69e5228573a22154
#
_cell.length_a   1.000
_cell.length_b   1.000
_cell.length_c   1.000
_cell.angle_alpha   90.00
_cell.angle_beta   90.00
_cell.angle_gamma   90.00
#
_symmetry.space_group_name_H-M   'P 1'
#
loop_
_entity.id
_entity.type
_entity.pdbx_description
1 polymer ?
#
loop_
_entity_poly.entity_id
_entity_poly.type
_entity_poly.pdbx_seq_one_letter_code
_entity_poly.pdbx_strand_id
1 'polypeptide(L)'
;PQARIDLATGQLSPAELIAIFKLLPVDLTFVDAADQVRWYSDIPDRIFPRTKSVIGRSVYNCHPPKAQPKVKKILTSFHEGTSDREEFWFSLHGERFIHLEYIAVRREDGTYLGCLEVGQDATYLRSLKDEKRR
;
A
#
# COMPACT_ATOMS: atom_id res chain seq x y z
N PRO A 1 4.14 -0.97 -31.35
CA PRO A 1 3.94 0.12 -30.40
C PRO A 1 3.17 -0.37 -29.19
N GLN A 2 3.59 0.08 -28.01
CA GLN A 2 2.92 -0.25 -26.78
C GLN A 2 1.71 0.66 -26.56
N ALA A 3 0.62 0.07 -26.10
CA ALA A 3 -0.52 0.86 -25.65
C ALA A 3 -0.11 1.72 -24.43
N ARG A 4 -0.64 2.93 -24.38
CA ARG A 4 -0.44 3.81 -23.24
C ARG A 4 -1.74 3.99 -22.49
N ILE A 5 -1.61 4.10 -21.17
CA ILE A 5 -2.74 4.32 -20.27
C ILE A 5 -2.81 5.81 -20.00
N ASP A 6 -3.98 6.39 -20.24
CA ASP A 6 -4.21 7.81 -19.95
C ASP A 6 -4.42 8.00 -18.44
N LEU A 7 -3.58 8.83 -17.84
CA LEU A 7 -3.58 9.08 -16.40
C LEU A 7 -3.94 10.53 -16.07
N ALA A 8 -4.65 11.21 -16.96
CA ALA A 8 -5.07 12.61 -16.84
C ALA A 8 -3.91 13.59 -16.96
N THR A 9 -2.84 13.43 -16.21
CA THR A 9 -1.66 14.30 -16.26
C THR A 9 -0.56 13.76 -17.17
N GLY A 10 -0.92 12.87 -18.08
CA GLY A 10 0.00 12.26 -19.02
C GLY A 10 -0.36 10.81 -19.26
N GLN A 11 0.55 10.09 -19.88
CA GLN A 11 0.33 8.70 -20.26
C GLN A 11 1.55 7.85 -19.89
N LEU A 12 1.29 6.62 -19.46
CA LEU A 12 2.34 5.63 -19.20
C LEU A 12 1.98 4.31 -19.86
N SER A 13 2.99 3.60 -20.36
CA SER A 13 2.80 2.21 -20.79
C SER A 13 2.79 1.29 -19.56
N PRO A 14 2.24 0.08 -19.67
CA PRO A 14 2.36 -0.91 -18.59
C PRO A 14 3.79 -1.16 -18.16
N ALA A 15 4.74 -1.22 -19.11
CA ALA A 15 6.15 -1.41 -18.79
C ALA A 15 6.71 -0.25 -17.94
N GLU A 16 6.33 0.97 -18.28
CA GLU A 16 6.73 2.15 -17.50
C GLU A 16 6.15 2.12 -16.08
N LEU A 17 4.89 1.76 -15.94
CA LEU A 17 4.24 1.63 -14.64
C LEU A 17 4.94 0.59 -13.76
N ILE A 18 5.22 -0.59 -14.33
CA ILE A 18 5.92 -1.67 -13.60
C ILE A 18 7.29 -1.19 -13.12
N ALA A 19 8.04 -0.54 -14.00
CA ALA A 19 9.38 -0.04 -13.66
C ALA A 19 9.34 1.03 -12.58
N ILE A 20 8.38 1.96 -12.68
CA ILE A 20 8.22 3.03 -11.68
C ILE A 20 7.88 2.43 -10.32
N PHE A 21 6.91 1.51 -10.26
CA PHE A 21 6.51 0.90 -9.00
C PHE A 21 7.64 0.12 -8.32
N LYS A 22 8.55 -0.47 -9.10
CA LYS A 22 9.71 -1.16 -8.53
C LYS A 22 10.72 -0.23 -7.87
N LEU A 23 10.70 1.04 -8.23
CA LEU A 23 11.65 2.03 -7.72
C LEU A 23 11.12 2.83 -6.53
N LEU A 24 9.82 2.78 -6.26
CA LEU A 24 9.26 3.48 -5.13
C LEU A 24 9.74 2.84 -3.82
N PRO A 25 10.20 3.63 -2.87
CA PRO A 25 10.77 3.12 -1.61
C PRO A 25 9.70 2.73 -0.60
N VAL A 26 8.63 2.09 -1.06
CA VAL A 26 7.49 1.69 -0.23
C VAL A 26 6.96 0.34 -0.68
N ASP A 27 6.47 -0.44 0.28
CA ASP A 27 5.69 -1.65 0.02
C ASP A 27 4.24 -1.24 -0.23
N LEU A 28 3.70 -1.59 -1.37
CA LEU A 28 2.30 -1.31 -1.69
C LEU A 28 1.52 -2.60 -1.84
N THR A 29 0.31 -2.62 -1.29
CA THR A 29 -0.65 -3.70 -1.52
C THR A 29 -2.02 -3.06 -1.73
N PHE A 30 -2.67 -3.40 -2.83
CA PHE A 30 -4.01 -2.90 -3.13
C PHE A 30 -5.04 -4.01 -2.92
N VAL A 31 -6.05 -3.69 -2.13
CA VAL A 31 -7.19 -4.55 -1.82
C VAL A 31 -8.42 -3.88 -2.44
N ASP A 32 -9.17 -4.60 -3.26
CA ASP A 32 -10.31 -4.02 -3.95
C ASP A 32 -11.53 -3.82 -3.05
N ALA A 33 -12.61 -3.31 -3.61
CA ALA A 33 -13.84 -3.03 -2.85
C ALA A 33 -14.53 -4.29 -2.33
N ALA A 34 -14.16 -5.46 -2.82
CA ALA A 34 -14.63 -6.76 -2.32
C ALA A 34 -13.69 -7.34 -1.26
N ASP A 35 -12.73 -6.56 -0.77
CA ASP A 35 -11.73 -6.93 0.23
C ASP A 35 -10.84 -8.09 -0.21
N GLN A 36 -10.57 -8.16 -1.51
CA GLN A 36 -9.66 -9.15 -2.09
C GLN A 36 -8.37 -8.47 -2.54
N VAL A 37 -7.25 -9.12 -2.28
CA VAL A 37 -5.94 -8.62 -2.73
C VAL A 37 -5.89 -8.68 -4.26
N ARG A 38 -5.61 -7.54 -4.90
CA ARG A 38 -5.54 -7.45 -6.36
C ARG A 38 -4.14 -7.25 -6.88
N TRP A 39 -3.29 -6.60 -6.10
CA TRP A 39 -1.96 -6.24 -6.56
C TRP A 39 -1.07 -5.91 -5.38
N TYR A 40 0.21 -6.19 -5.52
CA TYR A 40 1.23 -5.71 -4.60
C TYR A 40 2.46 -5.29 -5.42
N SER A 41 3.24 -4.36 -4.88
CA SER A 41 4.48 -3.92 -5.54
C SER A 41 5.55 -5.01 -5.43
N ASP A 42 6.17 -5.31 -6.57
CA ASP A 42 7.24 -6.30 -6.65
C ASP A 42 8.58 -5.59 -6.48
N ILE A 43 8.95 -5.39 -5.20
CA ILE A 43 10.21 -4.73 -4.85
C ILE A 43 11.08 -5.68 -4.04
N PRO A 44 12.42 -5.54 -4.09
CA PRO A 44 13.28 -6.30 -3.21
C PRO A 44 13.09 -5.84 -1.75
N ASP A 45 13.36 -6.73 -0.81
CA ASP A 45 13.36 -6.43 0.63
C ASP A 45 12.02 -5.88 1.15
N ARG A 46 10.90 -6.44 0.67
CA ARG A 46 9.60 -6.07 1.21
C ARG A 46 9.58 -6.27 2.73
N ILE A 47 8.97 -5.31 3.43
CA ILE A 47 8.76 -5.41 4.89
C ILE A 47 7.85 -6.59 5.20
N PHE A 48 6.75 -6.71 4.44
CA PHE A 48 5.77 -7.79 4.56
C PHE A 48 5.82 -8.62 3.28
N PRO A 49 6.51 -9.76 3.28
CA PRO A 49 6.63 -10.60 2.08
C PRO A 49 5.27 -11.00 1.53
N ARG A 50 5.18 -11.01 0.21
CA ARG A 50 3.97 -11.45 -0.51
C ARG A 50 4.39 -12.41 -1.62
N THR A 51 3.48 -13.31 -1.98
CA THR A 51 3.63 -14.18 -3.15
C THR A 51 2.41 -14.04 -4.03
N LYS A 52 2.54 -14.44 -5.30
CA LYS A 52 1.41 -14.35 -6.25
C LYS A 52 0.18 -15.14 -5.79
N SER A 53 0.36 -16.08 -4.87
CA SER A 53 -0.75 -16.90 -4.36
C SER A 53 -1.77 -16.09 -3.56
N VAL A 54 -1.43 -14.87 -3.10
CA VAL A 54 -2.39 -14.03 -2.37
C VAL A 54 -3.36 -13.31 -3.30
N ILE A 55 -3.02 -13.18 -4.58
CA ILE A 55 -3.85 -12.45 -5.55
C ILE A 55 -5.22 -13.13 -5.68
N GLY A 56 -6.28 -12.36 -5.52
CA GLY A 56 -7.66 -12.86 -5.56
C GLY A 56 -8.17 -13.42 -4.26
N ARG A 57 -7.33 -13.54 -3.24
CA ARG A 57 -7.75 -14.01 -1.92
C ARG A 57 -8.30 -12.89 -1.06
N SER A 58 -9.14 -13.25 -0.10
CA SER A 58 -9.60 -12.33 0.92
C SER A 58 -8.39 -11.75 1.67
N VAL A 59 -8.40 -10.45 1.91
CA VAL A 59 -7.37 -9.76 2.68
C VAL A 59 -7.18 -10.38 4.07
N TYR A 60 -8.23 -10.94 4.65
CA TYR A 60 -8.15 -11.56 5.97
C TYR A 60 -7.24 -12.78 5.99
N ASN A 61 -7.09 -13.48 4.87
CA ASN A 61 -6.19 -14.62 4.76
C ASN A 61 -4.72 -14.21 4.73
N CYS A 62 -4.42 -12.93 4.61
CA CYS A 62 -3.06 -12.38 4.61
C CYS A 62 -2.63 -11.92 6.01
N HIS A 63 -3.51 -12.04 6.99
CA HIS A 63 -3.25 -11.60 8.37
C HIS A 63 -3.48 -12.76 9.34
N PRO A 64 -2.66 -12.84 10.40
CA PRO A 64 -2.92 -13.83 11.45
C PRO A 64 -4.26 -13.53 12.14
N PRO A 65 -4.95 -14.55 12.68
CA PRO A 65 -6.26 -14.35 13.30
C PRO A 65 -6.29 -13.23 14.34
N LYS A 66 -5.19 -13.02 15.04
CA LYS A 66 -5.08 -11.97 16.07
C LYS A 66 -5.22 -10.58 15.50
N ALA A 67 -4.77 -10.36 14.27
CA ALA A 67 -4.81 -9.05 13.59
C ALA A 67 -6.10 -8.80 12.82
N GLN A 68 -6.87 -9.85 12.53
CA GLN A 68 -8.06 -9.74 11.68
C GLN A 68 -9.14 -8.80 12.20
N PRO A 69 -9.47 -8.74 13.50
CA PRO A 69 -10.49 -7.82 14.00
C PRO A 69 -10.13 -6.35 13.73
N LYS A 70 -8.86 -5.99 13.86
CA LYS A 70 -8.38 -4.63 13.61
C LYS A 70 -8.47 -4.27 12.12
N VAL A 71 -8.06 -5.20 11.27
CA VAL A 71 -8.17 -5.02 9.81
C VAL A 71 -9.63 -4.86 9.41
N LYS A 72 -10.51 -5.70 9.96
CA LYS A 72 -11.95 -5.61 9.69
C LYS A 72 -12.53 -4.25 10.09
N LYS A 73 -12.13 -3.73 11.24
CA LYS A 73 -12.59 -2.42 11.73
C LYS A 73 -12.16 -1.31 10.78
N ILE A 74 -10.93 -1.34 10.31
CA ILE A 74 -10.40 -0.35 9.36
C ILE A 74 -11.17 -0.40 8.05
N LEU A 75 -11.29 -1.58 7.46
CA LEU A 75 -11.98 -1.74 6.17
C LEU A 75 -13.46 -1.37 6.27
N THR A 76 -14.12 -1.74 7.35
CA THR A 76 -15.52 -1.36 7.58
C THR A 76 -15.66 0.16 7.60
N SER A 77 -14.78 0.87 8.31
CA SER A 77 -14.84 2.33 8.37
C SER A 77 -14.61 2.97 6.99
N PHE A 78 -13.76 2.37 6.17
CA PHE A 78 -13.52 2.85 4.80
C PHE A 78 -14.76 2.62 3.92
N HIS A 79 -15.38 1.44 4.00
CA HIS A 79 -16.61 1.15 3.27
C HIS A 79 -17.75 2.08 3.67
N GLU A 80 -17.85 2.39 4.96
CA GLU A 80 -18.89 3.28 5.48
C GLU A 80 -18.61 4.76 5.26
N GLY A 81 -17.37 5.10 4.88
CA GLY A 81 -16.99 6.49 4.67
C GLY A 81 -16.76 7.27 5.96
N THR A 82 -16.60 6.59 7.09
CA THR A 82 -16.37 7.25 8.38
C THR A 82 -14.89 7.55 8.62
N SER A 83 -13.99 6.96 7.82
CA SER A 83 -12.55 7.19 7.89
C SER A 83 -11.97 6.99 6.50
N ASP A 84 -10.86 7.67 6.20
CA ASP A 84 -10.14 7.54 4.93
C ASP A 84 -8.70 7.11 5.12
N ARG A 85 -8.20 7.09 6.35
CA ARG A 85 -6.79 6.81 6.62
C ARG A 85 -6.60 6.32 8.04
N GLU A 86 -5.73 5.31 8.19
CA GLU A 86 -5.24 4.85 9.48
C GLU A 86 -3.73 4.72 9.40
N GLU A 87 -3.04 5.17 10.43
CA GLU A 87 -1.59 5.24 10.47
C GLU A 87 -1.05 4.51 11.68
N PHE A 88 0.03 3.76 11.46
CA PHE A 88 0.74 3.03 12.52
C PHE A 88 2.24 3.23 12.34
N TRP A 89 2.96 3.19 13.45
CA TRP A 89 4.42 3.17 13.40
C TRP A 89 4.93 2.31 14.55
N PHE A 90 5.99 1.56 14.28
CA PHE A 90 6.53 0.62 15.25
C PHE A 90 7.95 0.20 14.89
N SER A 91 8.66 -0.34 15.90
CA SER A 91 9.96 -0.94 15.67
C SER A 91 9.79 -2.41 15.30
N LEU A 92 10.55 -2.86 14.29
CA LEU A 92 10.57 -4.23 13.84
C LEU A 92 11.97 -4.79 14.06
N HIS A 93 12.07 -5.91 14.80
CA HIS A 93 13.33 -6.55 15.15
C HIS A 93 14.33 -5.61 15.86
N GLY A 94 13.82 -4.58 16.52
CA GLY A 94 14.62 -3.65 17.33
C GLY A 94 15.45 -2.64 16.55
N GLU A 95 15.67 -2.83 15.26
CA GLU A 95 16.57 -1.99 14.46
C GLU A 95 15.86 -1.17 13.39
N ARG A 96 14.73 -1.65 12.90
CA ARG A 96 13.99 -1.02 11.81
C ARG A 96 12.81 -0.26 12.37
N PHE A 97 12.64 0.96 11.91
CA PHE A 97 11.47 1.78 12.25
C PHE A 97 10.51 1.77 11.05
N ILE A 98 9.34 1.18 11.25
CA ILE A 98 8.35 0.99 10.19
C ILE A 98 7.22 1.98 10.33
N HIS A 99 6.85 2.60 9.21
CA HIS A 99 5.66 3.41 9.08
C HIS A 99 4.68 2.66 8.18
N LEU A 100 3.45 2.50 8.64
CA LEU A 100 2.42 1.74 7.94
C LEU A 100 1.15 2.56 7.87
N GLU A 101 0.60 2.71 6.67
CA GLU A 101 -0.68 3.38 6.47
C GLU A 101 -1.64 2.49 5.70
N TYR A 102 -2.92 2.59 6.07
CA TYR A 102 -4.03 2.10 5.26
C TYR A 102 -4.78 3.32 4.76
N ILE A 103 -5.01 3.39 3.46
CA ILE A 103 -5.59 4.58 2.82
C ILE A 103 -6.76 4.12 1.95
N ALA A 104 -7.94 4.72 2.17
CA ALA A 104 -9.09 4.48 1.31
C ALA A 104 -8.83 5.09 -0.07
N VAL A 105 -9.00 4.30 -1.11
CA VAL A 105 -8.86 4.75 -2.49
C VAL A 105 -10.25 4.98 -3.04
N ARG A 106 -10.53 6.21 -3.48
CA ARG A 106 -11.85 6.62 -3.97
C ARG A 106 -11.74 7.31 -5.31
N ARG A 107 -12.79 7.20 -6.12
CA ARG A 107 -12.95 8.06 -7.29
C ARG A 107 -13.19 9.50 -6.84
N GLU A 108 -13.09 10.44 -7.77
CA GLU A 108 -13.41 11.84 -7.46
C GLU A 108 -14.83 12.04 -6.95
N ASP A 109 -15.78 11.21 -7.39
CA ASP A 109 -17.17 11.26 -6.94
C ASP A 109 -17.37 10.62 -5.56
N GLY A 110 -16.32 10.09 -4.95
CA GLY A 110 -16.37 9.47 -3.63
C GLY A 110 -16.58 7.96 -3.64
N THR A 111 -16.78 7.35 -4.80
CA THR A 111 -16.97 5.90 -4.89
C THR A 111 -15.74 5.16 -4.36
N TYR A 112 -15.95 4.24 -3.43
CA TYR A 112 -14.87 3.45 -2.85
C TYR A 112 -14.34 2.42 -3.86
N LEU A 113 -13.05 2.48 -4.14
CA LEU A 113 -12.38 1.54 -5.04
C LEU A 113 -11.62 0.45 -4.31
N GLY A 114 -11.22 0.71 -3.08
CA GLY A 114 -10.45 -0.24 -2.32
C GLY A 114 -9.53 0.43 -1.31
N CYS A 115 -8.65 -0.37 -0.73
CA CYS A 115 -7.70 0.07 0.28
C CYS A 115 -6.27 -0.10 -0.22
N LEU A 116 -5.45 0.94 -0.07
CA LEU A 116 -4.03 0.86 -0.34
C LEU A 116 -3.29 0.76 0.99
N GLU A 117 -2.52 -0.31 1.18
CA GLU A 117 -1.59 -0.45 2.29
C GLU A 117 -0.23 0.04 1.83
N VAL A 118 0.34 1.00 2.57
CA VAL A 118 1.63 1.60 2.28
C VAL A 118 2.57 1.37 3.45
N GLY A 119 3.56 0.50 3.27
CA GLY A 119 4.58 0.24 4.28
C GLY A 119 5.91 0.86 3.88
N GLN A 120 6.57 1.51 4.82
CA GLN A 120 7.86 2.12 4.57
C GLN A 120 8.81 1.87 5.73
N ASP A 121 10.05 1.47 5.40
CA ASP A 121 11.11 1.48 6.39
C ASP A 121 11.62 2.92 6.49
N ALA A 122 11.28 3.58 7.57
CA ALA A 122 11.60 4.98 7.79
C ALA A 122 12.88 5.17 8.63
N THR A 123 13.64 4.10 8.86
CA THR A 123 14.85 4.15 9.68
C THR A 123 15.83 5.20 9.17
N TYR A 124 16.12 5.16 7.89
CA TYR A 124 17.05 6.12 7.29
C TYR A 124 16.50 7.55 7.34
N LEU A 125 15.26 7.76 6.92
CA LEU A 125 14.64 9.09 6.92
C LEU A 125 14.61 9.70 8.32
N ARG A 126 14.28 8.89 9.32
CA ARG A 126 14.23 9.30 10.72
C ARG A 126 15.60 9.74 11.24
N SER A 127 16.67 9.22 10.66
CA SER A 127 18.04 9.55 11.08
C SER A 127 18.61 10.82 10.46
N LEU A 128 17.96 11.33 9.41
CA LEU A 128 18.43 12.52 8.72
C LEU A 128 18.31 13.76 9.60
N LYS A 129 19.36 14.60 9.56
CA LYS A 129 19.43 15.83 10.34
C LYS A 129 19.83 16.99 9.44
N ASP A 130 19.43 18.20 9.86
CA ASP A 130 19.74 19.43 9.15
C ASP A 130 19.18 19.41 7.73
N GLU A 131 19.89 20.01 6.79
CA GLU A 131 19.46 20.09 5.39
C GLU A 131 20.58 19.67 4.47
N LYS A 132 20.21 19.04 3.35
CA LYS A 132 21.10 18.80 2.23
C LYS A 132 20.38 19.24 0.98
N ARG A 133 20.69 20.43 0.52
CA ARG A 133 20.10 21.00 -0.69
C ARG A 133 20.95 20.68 -1.91
N ARG A 134 20.31 20.53 -3.06
CA ARG A 134 21.00 20.32 -4.33
C ARG A 134 21.53 21.62 -4.91
#